data_5ff3de0218a3b0b91f9418f2dba1f17a
#
_entry.id   5ff3de0218a3b0b91f9418f2dba1f17a
#
_cell.length_a   1.000
_cell.length_b   1.000
_cell.length_c   1.000
_cell.angle_alpha   90.00
_cell.angle_beta   90.00
_cell.angle_gamma   90.00
#
_symmetry.space_group_name_H-M   'P 1'
#
loop_
_entity.id
_entity.type
_entity.pdbx_description
1 polymer ?
#
loop_
_entity_poly.entity_id
_entity_poly.type
_entity_poly.pdbx_seq_one_letter_code
_entity_poly.pdbx_strand_id
1 'polypeptide(L)'
;MLFRSNVLTDFAPISQIVSSQNFLVVRPTLQANNVRELIALAKANPGKLTYGSSGIGTPLLCIEILKSLAGLDIVHVPYKGDTPALTDLMGGQIDMYCSTIVGEIGFVKSGKLRGLGVTSKRRSVTIPDFPTIEEAGVPGYELSSWYGILASAGTPRPIVDQLNAAIVKIVDR
;
A
#
# COMPACT_ATOMS: atom_id res chain seq x y z
N MET A 1 6.86 -21.14 18.83
CA MET A 1 6.62 -22.13 17.75
C MET A 1 6.75 -21.36 16.43
N LEU A 2 7.82 -21.58 15.70
CA LEU A 2 8.02 -20.93 14.38
C LEU A 2 7.23 -21.74 13.34
N PHE A 3 6.20 -21.17 12.76
CA PHE A 3 5.55 -21.75 11.58
C PHE A 3 6.54 -21.77 10.43
N ARG A 4 7.05 -22.94 10.09
CA ARG A 4 7.93 -23.15 8.94
C ARG A 4 7.07 -23.59 7.74
N SER A 5 6.16 -22.73 7.28
CA SER A 5 5.44 -22.99 6.02
C SER A 5 6.21 -22.38 4.85
N ASN A 6 6.40 -23.16 3.82
CA ASN A 6 6.91 -22.70 2.53
C ASN A 6 5.72 -22.44 1.61
N VAL A 7 5.48 -21.19 1.26
CA VAL A 7 4.32 -20.79 0.45
C VAL A 7 4.30 -21.48 -0.92
N LEU A 8 5.45 -21.85 -1.47
CA LEU A 8 5.55 -22.48 -2.79
C LEU A 8 5.28 -24.00 -2.77
N THR A 9 5.46 -24.65 -1.62
CA THR A 9 5.35 -26.13 -1.51
C THR A 9 4.20 -26.59 -0.64
N ASP A 10 3.78 -25.77 0.33
CA ASP A 10 2.81 -26.19 1.34
C ASP A 10 1.37 -25.75 1.01
N PHE A 11 1.20 -25.01 -0.09
CA PHE A 11 -0.09 -24.52 -0.55
C PHE A 11 -0.32 -24.74 -2.04
N ALA A 12 -1.58 -24.98 -2.39
CA ALA A 12 -2.08 -25.03 -3.76
C ALA A 12 -2.92 -23.77 -4.04
N PRO A 13 -2.56 -22.91 -5.02
CA PRO A 13 -3.33 -21.71 -5.33
C PRO A 13 -4.69 -22.10 -5.94
N ILE A 14 -5.77 -21.46 -5.43
CA ILE A 14 -7.12 -21.63 -5.95
C ILE A 14 -7.48 -20.45 -6.84
N SER A 15 -7.54 -19.23 -6.30
CA SER A 15 -7.93 -18.05 -7.07
C SER A 15 -7.45 -16.77 -6.39
N GLN A 16 -7.09 -15.76 -7.19
CA GLN A 16 -7.03 -14.38 -6.73
C GLN A 16 -8.47 -13.83 -6.69
N ILE A 17 -8.84 -13.21 -5.56
CA ILE A 17 -10.21 -12.69 -5.35
C ILE A 17 -10.31 -11.18 -5.47
N VAL A 18 -9.24 -10.46 -5.13
CA VAL A 18 -9.21 -9.00 -5.23
C VAL A 18 -7.78 -8.48 -5.40
N SER A 19 -7.64 -7.41 -6.16
CA SER A 19 -6.44 -6.57 -6.17
C SER A 19 -6.80 -5.21 -5.56
N SER A 20 -5.96 -4.73 -4.66
CA SER A 20 -6.16 -3.46 -3.98
C SER A 20 -5.02 -2.51 -4.30
N GLN A 21 -5.39 -1.29 -4.58
CA GLN A 21 -4.44 -0.18 -4.75
C GLN A 21 -4.22 0.50 -3.41
N ASN A 22 -3.00 1.01 -3.21
CA ASN A 22 -2.65 1.77 -2.03
C ASN A 22 -2.52 3.25 -2.39
N PHE A 23 -2.62 4.08 -1.39
CA PHE A 23 -2.66 5.52 -1.51
C PHE A 23 -1.61 6.14 -0.60
N LEU A 24 -0.74 6.95 -1.16
CA LEU A 24 0.25 7.71 -0.41
C LEU A 24 -0.41 9.00 0.09
N VAL A 25 -0.48 9.13 1.40
CA VAL A 25 -1.06 10.29 2.08
C VAL A 25 -0.05 10.94 3.02
N VAL A 26 -0.22 12.23 3.23
CA VAL A 26 0.60 13.03 4.14
C VAL A 26 -0.28 13.86 5.07
N ARG A 27 0.28 14.30 6.21
CA ARG A 27 -0.39 15.27 7.08
C ARG A 27 -0.68 16.58 6.31
N PRO A 28 -1.82 17.25 6.55
CA PRO A 28 -2.23 18.39 5.73
C PRO A 28 -1.29 19.60 5.85
N THR A 29 -0.56 19.71 6.96
CA THR A 29 0.39 20.79 7.21
C THR A 29 1.77 20.59 6.59
N LEU A 30 2.03 19.42 5.98
CA LEU A 30 3.30 19.18 5.28
C LEU A 30 3.40 20.07 4.04
N GLN A 31 4.55 20.67 3.83
CA GLN A 31 4.81 21.56 2.68
C GLN A 31 5.10 20.76 1.41
N ALA A 32 4.16 19.88 1.05
CA ALA A 32 4.21 19.07 -0.17
C ALA A 32 2.77 18.78 -0.64
N ASN A 33 2.43 19.22 -1.86
CA ASN A 33 1.10 19.05 -2.44
C ASN A 33 1.02 17.92 -3.48
N ASN A 34 2.16 17.38 -3.86
CA ASN A 34 2.32 16.28 -4.82
C ASN A 34 3.60 15.50 -4.51
N VAL A 35 3.78 14.37 -5.20
CA VAL A 35 4.93 13.48 -4.99
C VAL A 35 6.25 14.17 -5.29
N ARG A 36 6.31 15.03 -6.31
CA ARG A 36 7.57 15.76 -6.67
C ARG A 36 7.99 16.71 -5.56
N GLU A 37 7.03 17.44 -4.99
CA GLU A 37 7.30 18.34 -3.85
C GLU A 37 7.71 17.56 -2.61
N LEU A 38 7.08 16.39 -2.35
CA LEU A 38 7.48 15.49 -1.27
C LEU A 38 8.93 15.04 -1.43
N ILE A 39 9.31 14.60 -2.63
CA ILE A 39 10.69 14.19 -2.93
C ILE A 39 11.67 15.35 -2.74
N ALA A 40 11.34 16.53 -3.24
CA ALA A 40 12.17 17.71 -3.07
C ALA A 40 12.35 18.08 -1.60
N LEU A 41 11.26 18.04 -0.82
CA LEU A 41 11.27 18.30 0.62
C LEU A 41 12.13 17.28 1.38
N ALA A 42 11.97 15.99 1.05
CA ALA A 42 12.75 14.92 1.69
C ALA A 42 14.24 15.03 1.37
N LYS A 43 14.61 15.37 0.12
CA LYS A 43 16.02 15.58 -0.27
C LYS A 43 16.64 16.81 0.40
N ALA A 44 15.86 17.86 0.60
CA ALA A 44 16.32 19.06 1.31
C ALA A 44 16.47 18.84 2.82
N ASN A 45 15.84 17.81 3.38
CA ASN A 45 15.80 17.52 4.82
C ASN A 45 16.06 16.02 5.09
N PRO A 46 17.25 15.49 4.76
CA PRO A 46 17.54 14.07 4.96
C PRO A 46 17.41 13.68 6.43
N GLY A 47 16.76 12.53 6.68
CA GLY A 47 16.53 11.99 8.03
C GLY A 47 15.57 12.82 8.91
N LYS A 48 14.85 13.81 8.37
CA LYS A 48 13.92 14.63 9.15
C LYS A 48 12.47 14.22 8.99
N LEU A 49 12.06 13.81 7.78
CA LEU A 49 10.71 13.32 7.57
C LEU A 49 10.55 11.91 8.12
N THR A 50 9.33 11.63 8.56
CA THR A 50 8.96 10.35 9.15
C THR A 50 7.81 9.69 8.43
N TYR A 51 7.78 8.35 8.42
CA TYR A 51 6.64 7.60 7.92
C TYR A 51 6.25 6.48 8.87
N GLY A 52 4.95 6.21 8.95
CA GLY A 52 4.41 5.11 9.73
C GLY A 52 4.29 3.81 8.94
N SER A 53 4.37 2.67 9.61
CA SER A 53 3.90 1.39 9.06
C SER A 53 3.29 0.50 10.15
N SER A 54 2.32 -0.32 9.75
CA SER A 54 1.66 -1.31 10.61
C SER A 54 2.33 -2.69 10.52
N GLY A 55 3.63 -2.76 10.81
CA GLY A 55 4.42 -3.99 10.71
C GLY A 55 5.07 -4.19 9.32
N ILE A 56 5.51 -5.43 9.05
CA ILE A 56 6.12 -5.82 7.77
C ILE A 56 4.99 -6.11 6.77
N GLY A 57 4.73 -5.18 5.87
CA GLY A 57 3.65 -5.31 4.88
C GLY A 57 3.64 -4.15 3.90
N THR A 58 2.52 -3.98 3.20
CA THR A 58 2.35 -2.96 2.17
C THR A 58 2.66 -1.53 2.63
N PRO A 59 2.25 -1.07 3.83
CA PRO A 59 2.59 0.28 4.30
C PRO A 59 4.09 0.55 4.38
N LEU A 60 4.87 -0.44 4.83
CA LEU A 60 6.32 -0.36 4.86
C LEU A 60 6.91 -0.36 3.44
N LEU A 61 6.53 -1.34 2.63
CA LEU A 61 7.08 -1.53 1.28
C LEU A 61 6.81 -0.33 0.38
N CYS A 62 5.64 0.29 0.49
CA CYS A 62 5.27 1.47 -0.26
C CYS A 62 6.33 2.58 -0.14
N ILE A 63 6.70 2.92 1.08
CA ILE A 63 7.66 3.99 1.33
C ILE A 63 9.10 3.53 1.09
N GLU A 64 9.45 2.29 1.41
CA GLU A 64 10.80 1.78 1.15
C GLU A 64 11.12 1.70 -0.35
N ILE A 65 10.16 1.34 -1.21
CA ILE A 65 10.32 1.40 -2.67
C ILE A 65 10.51 2.85 -3.12
N LEU A 66 9.70 3.78 -2.60
CA LEU A 66 9.84 5.21 -2.90
C LEU A 66 11.22 5.74 -2.48
N LYS A 67 11.68 5.40 -1.28
CA LYS A 67 13.02 5.76 -0.78
C LYS A 67 14.12 5.22 -1.70
N SER A 68 14.02 3.96 -2.08
CA SER A 68 15.02 3.31 -2.93
C SER A 68 15.09 3.94 -4.33
N LEU A 69 13.94 4.16 -4.98
CA LEU A 69 13.88 4.69 -6.34
C LEU A 69 14.23 6.17 -6.43
N ALA A 70 13.84 6.95 -5.43
CA ALA A 70 14.07 8.40 -5.42
C ALA A 70 15.32 8.84 -4.62
N GLY A 71 16.03 7.92 -3.98
CA GLY A 71 17.22 8.18 -3.16
C GLY A 71 16.91 9.06 -1.95
N LEU A 72 15.92 8.64 -1.12
CA LEU A 72 15.43 9.42 0.01
C LEU A 72 15.87 8.82 1.34
N ASP A 73 16.19 9.70 2.28
CA ASP A 73 16.39 9.36 3.68
C ASP A 73 15.20 9.83 4.51
N ILE A 74 14.31 8.88 4.87
CA ILE A 74 13.07 9.10 5.61
C ILE A 74 13.02 8.09 6.75
N VAL A 75 12.72 8.55 7.96
CA VAL A 75 12.76 7.74 9.18
C VAL A 75 11.49 6.90 9.33
N HIS A 76 11.65 5.63 9.61
CA HIS A 76 10.56 4.70 9.85
C HIS A 76 10.09 4.74 11.31
N VAL A 77 8.79 4.81 11.52
CA VAL A 77 8.12 4.71 12.82
C VAL A 77 7.15 3.51 12.82
N PRO A 78 7.45 2.44 13.54
CA PRO A 78 6.61 1.25 13.57
C PRO A 78 5.38 1.42 14.48
N TYR A 79 4.21 0.96 14.01
CA TYR A 79 2.96 0.95 14.75
C TYR A 79 2.37 -0.47 14.84
N LYS A 80 1.52 -0.70 15.85
CA LYS A 80 0.80 -1.97 16.06
C LYS A 80 -0.50 -2.08 15.24
N GLY A 81 -0.65 -1.29 14.18
CA GLY A 81 -1.84 -1.27 13.31
C GLY A 81 -2.01 0.06 12.61
N ASP A 82 -2.94 0.14 11.65
CA ASP A 82 -3.17 1.33 10.84
C ASP A 82 -3.82 2.46 11.65
N THR A 83 -4.74 2.14 12.56
CA THR A 83 -5.47 3.14 13.34
C THR A 83 -4.57 4.07 14.16
N PRO A 84 -3.61 3.59 14.98
CA PRO A 84 -2.70 4.47 15.69
C PRO A 84 -1.79 5.27 14.75
N ALA A 85 -1.33 4.68 13.64
CA ALA A 85 -0.51 5.39 12.65
C ALA A 85 -1.27 6.55 12.00
N LEU A 86 -2.53 6.33 11.60
CA LEU A 86 -3.38 7.38 11.02
C LEU A 86 -3.73 8.48 12.04
N THR A 87 -3.91 8.11 13.31
CA THR A 87 -4.14 9.09 14.39
C THR A 87 -2.93 10.00 14.55
N ASP A 88 -1.73 9.44 14.59
CA ASP A 88 -0.49 10.19 14.72
C ASP A 88 -0.18 11.01 13.45
N LEU A 89 -0.53 10.51 12.26
CA LEU A 89 -0.42 11.26 11.02
C LEU A 89 -1.33 12.49 11.03
N MET A 90 -2.58 12.35 11.44
CA MET A 90 -3.52 13.47 11.58
C MET A 90 -3.09 14.46 12.68
N GLY A 91 -2.48 13.93 13.75
CA GLY A 91 -1.90 14.71 14.84
C GLY A 91 -0.56 15.36 14.53
N GLY A 92 0.06 15.05 13.37
CA GLY A 92 1.33 15.61 12.94
C GLY A 92 2.57 15.00 13.61
N GLN A 93 2.43 13.84 14.28
CA GLN A 93 3.55 13.12 14.90
C GLN A 93 4.40 12.38 13.86
N ILE A 94 3.79 12.00 12.73
CA ILE A 94 4.48 11.48 11.55
C ILE A 94 4.05 12.28 10.32
N ASP A 95 4.84 12.24 9.25
CA ASP A 95 4.64 13.06 8.06
C ASP A 95 3.84 12.36 6.97
N MET A 96 3.99 11.05 6.82
CA MET A 96 3.37 10.30 5.75
C MET A 96 2.99 8.87 6.15
N TYR A 97 2.04 8.33 5.41
CA TYR A 97 1.57 6.95 5.53
C TYR A 97 1.14 6.45 4.15
N CYS A 98 1.10 5.13 3.99
CA CYS A 98 0.62 4.52 2.76
C CYS A 98 -0.16 3.25 3.10
N SER A 99 -1.44 3.22 2.79
CA SER A 99 -2.32 2.08 3.03
C SER A 99 -3.35 1.96 1.90
N THR A 100 -4.38 1.17 2.08
CA THR A 100 -5.42 0.99 1.07
C THR A 100 -6.23 2.27 0.85
N ILE A 101 -6.63 2.52 -0.40
CA ILE A 101 -7.49 3.68 -0.75
C ILE A 101 -8.72 3.73 0.16
N VAL A 102 -9.37 2.58 0.42
CA VAL A 102 -10.59 2.50 1.22
C VAL A 102 -10.37 3.00 2.65
N GLY A 103 -9.20 2.71 3.24
CA GLY A 103 -8.87 3.15 4.60
C GLY A 103 -8.59 4.64 4.72
N GLU A 104 -8.17 5.31 3.65
CA GLU A 104 -7.64 6.67 3.71
C GLU A 104 -8.52 7.71 3.01
N ILE A 105 -9.32 7.32 2.02
CA ILE A 105 -10.07 8.26 1.18
C ILE A 105 -11.04 9.14 1.97
N GLY A 106 -11.65 8.62 3.04
CA GLY A 106 -12.54 9.39 3.91
C GLY A 106 -11.83 10.55 4.60
N PHE A 107 -10.59 10.34 5.05
CA PHE A 107 -9.78 11.38 5.68
C PHE A 107 -9.28 12.41 4.66
N VAL A 108 -8.98 11.99 3.44
CA VAL A 108 -8.57 12.90 2.36
C VAL A 108 -9.76 13.77 1.93
N LYS A 109 -10.95 13.19 1.72
CA LYS A 109 -12.16 13.95 1.37
C LYS A 109 -12.60 14.93 2.45
N SER A 110 -12.34 14.63 3.72
CA SER A 110 -12.62 15.54 4.86
C SER A 110 -11.52 16.57 5.13
N GLY A 111 -10.43 16.58 4.34
CA GLY A 111 -9.29 17.49 4.51
C GLY A 111 -8.39 17.18 5.70
N LYS A 112 -8.62 16.07 6.41
CA LYS A 112 -7.79 15.64 7.54
C LYS A 112 -6.44 15.07 7.11
N LEU A 113 -6.35 14.58 5.88
CA LEU A 113 -5.12 14.14 5.23
C LEU A 113 -5.06 14.70 3.82
N ARG A 114 -3.86 14.75 3.25
CA ARG A 114 -3.64 15.10 1.84
C ARG A 114 -3.16 13.87 1.09
N GLY A 115 -3.89 13.48 0.01
CA GLY A 115 -3.50 12.44 -0.91
C GLY A 115 -2.49 12.96 -1.93
N LEU A 116 -1.46 12.18 -2.23
CA LEU A 116 -0.43 12.56 -3.19
C LEU A 116 -0.43 11.70 -4.46
N GLY A 117 -0.74 10.41 -4.36
CA GLY A 117 -0.76 9.52 -5.51
C GLY A 117 -1.02 8.06 -5.15
N VAL A 118 -1.46 7.29 -6.12
CA VAL A 118 -1.71 5.86 -5.97
C VAL A 118 -0.49 5.04 -6.37
N THR A 119 -0.34 3.87 -5.73
CA THR A 119 0.87 3.04 -5.87
C THR A 119 0.84 2.14 -7.10
N SER A 120 -0.30 1.98 -7.72
CA SER A 120 -0.51 1.10 -8.87
C SER A 120 0.04 1.71 -10.16
N LYS A 121 0.27 0.86 -11.17
CA LYS A 121 0.73 1.28 -12.50
C LYS A 121 -0.29 2.13 -13.28
N ARG A 122 -1.58 1.98 -12.96
CA ARG A 122 -2.68 2.75 -13.55
C ARG A 122 -3.42 3.50 -12.47
N ARG A 123 -3.97 4.67 -12.81
CA ARG A 123 -4.82 5.43 -11.90
C ARG A 123 -5.99 4.60 -11.40
N SER A 124 -6.44 4.89 -10.20
CA SER A 124 -7.61 4.23 -9.63
C SER A 124 -8.90 4.74 -10.29
N VAL A 125 -9.78 3.82 -10.63
CA VAL A 125 -11.13 4.19 -11.11
C VAL A 125 -11.96 4.86 -10.01
N THR A 126 -11.63 4.58 -8.74
CA THR A 126 -12.34 5.15 -7.57
C THR A 126 -11.92 6.59 -7.27
N ILE A 127 -10.67 6.95 -7.58
CA ILE A 127 -10.08 8.27 -7.33
C ILE A 127 -9.22 8.70 -8.54
N PRO A 128 -9.81 8.89 -9.72
CA PRO A 128 -9.09 9.14 -10.99
C PRO A 128 -8.32 10.46 -11.00
N ASP A 129 -8.67 11.40 -10.13
CA ASP A 129 -8.01 12.70 -10.01
C ASP A 129 -6.58 12.58 -9.45
N PHE A 130 -6.27 11.50 -8.74
CA PHE A 130 -4.93 11.30 -8.21
C PHE A 130 -4.04 10.57 -9.22
N PRO A 131 -2.84 11.11 -9.50
CA PRO A 131 -1.87 10.45 -10.38
C PRO A 131 -1.33 9.17 -9.75
N THR A 132 -0.72 8.31 -10.56
CA THR A 132 0.16 7.27 -10.03
C THR A 132 1.47 7.89 -9.53
N ILE A 133 2.16 7.23 -8.61
CA ILE A 133 3.48 7.70 -8.14
C ILE A 133 4.49 7.70 -9.31
N GLU A 134 4.36 6.75 -10.24
CA GLU A 134 5.16 6.72 -11.47
C GLU A 134 4.93 7.96 -12.33
N GLU A 135 3.66 8.30 -12.66
CA GLU A 135 3.29 9.52 -13.41
C GLU A 135 3.76 10.79 -12.69
N ALA A 136 3.76 10.77 -11.38
CA ALA A 136 4.19 11.89 -10.55
C ALA A 136 5.71 12.08 -10.48
N GLY A 137 6.49 11.27 -11.21
CA GLY A 137 7.93 11.46 -11.42
C GLY A 137 8.84 10.47 -10.70
N VAL A 138 8.35 9.26 -10.40
CA VAL A 138 9.16 8.15 -9.87
C VAL A 138 9.10 6.97 -10.84
N PRO A 139 9.92 6.99 -11.91
CA PRO A 139 9.90 5.92 -12.92
C PRO A 139 10.15 4.54 -12.31
N GLY A 140 9.37 3.55 -12.74
CA GLY A 140 9.47 2.18 -12.26
C GLY A 140 8.82 1.92 -10.90
N TYR A 141 8.14 2.92 -10.33
CA TYR A 141 7.38 2.70 -9.10
C TYR A 141 6.09 1.94 -9.39
N GLU A 142 5.97 0.77 -8.80
CA GLU A 142 4.73 -0.01 -8.81
C GLU A 142 4.61 -0.84 -7.52
N LEU A 143 3.47 -0.74 -6.87
CA LEU A 143 3.10 -1.60 -5.76
C LEU A 143 1.60 -1.85 -5.77
N SER A 144 1.20 -3.11 -5.89
CA SER A 144 -0.19 -3.54 -5.78
C SER A 144 -0.31 -4.63 -4.73
N SER A 145 -1.33 -4.54 -3.91
CA SER A 145 -1.71 -5.61 -2.99
C SER A 145 -2.73 -6.51 -3.66
N TRP A 146 -2.61 -7.81 -3.45
CA TRP A 146 -3.60 -8.76 -3.90
C TRP A 146 -3.95 -9.74 -2.79
N TYR A 147 -5.14 -10.29 -2.85
CA TYR A 147 -5.64 -11.29 -1.92
C TYR A 147 -6.14 -12.49 -2.71
N GLY A 148 -5.81 -13.66 -2.25
CA GLY A 148 -6.19 -14.90 -2.89
C GLY A 148 -6.53 -15.99 -1.89
N ILE A 149 -7.15 -17.04 -2.38
CA ILE A 149 -7.47 -18.24 -1.62
C ILE A 149 -6.50 -19.33 -2.05
N LEU A 150 -5.93 -19.99 -1.06
CA LEU A 150 -5.04 -21.14 -1.20
C LEU A 150 -5.66 -22.33 -0.47
N ALA A 151 -5.45 -23.54 -0.99
CA ALA A 151 -5.68 -24.78 -0.27
C ALA A 151 -4.36 -25.31 0.29
N SER A 152 -4.41 -26.29 1.18
CA SER A 152 -3.21 -27.05 1.59
C SER A 152 -2.64 -27.82 0.40
N ALA A 153 -1.31 -27.96 0.35
CA ALA A 153 -0.66 -28.86 -0.61
C ALA A 153 -1.23 -30.28 -0.47
N GLY A 154 -1.43 -30.98 -1.58
CA GLY A 154 -2.05 -32.30 -1.56
C GLY A 154 -3.58 -32.30 -1.61
N THR A 155 -4.25 -31.14 -1.63
CA THR A 155 -5.67 -31.07 -1.97
C THR A 155 -5.87 -31.63 -3.39
N PRO A 156 -6.77 -32.61 -3.58
CA PRO A 156 -7.01 -33.19 -4.89
C PRO A 156 -7.36 -32.16 -5.95
N ARG A 157 -6.73 -32.26 -7.13
CA ARG A 157 -6.90 -31.28 -8.22
C ARG A 157 -8.36 -31.02 -8.59
N PRO A 158 -9.27 -32.04 -8.66
CA PRO A 158 -10.68 -31.79 -8.93
C PRO A 158 -11.35 -30.87 -7.91
N ILE A 159 -10.96 -30.92 -6.62
CA ILE A 159 -11.49 -30.04 -5.57
C ILE A 159 -10.98 -28.61 -5.79
N VAL A 160 -9.70 -28.44 -6.09
CA VAL A 160 -9.11 -27.13 -6.40
C VAL A 160 -9.83 -26.49 -7.60
N ASP A 161 -10.06 -27.27 -8.67
CA ASP A 161 -10.71 -26.78 -9.88
C ASP A 161 -12.19 -26.43 -9.63
N GLN A 162 -12.90 -27.23 -8.82
CA GLN A 162 -14.30 -26.93 -8.44
C GLN A 162 -14.39 -25.64 -7.61
N LEU A 163 -13.49 -25.44 -6.64
CA LEU A 163 -13.43 -24.22 -5.83
C LEU A 163 -13.07 -23.01 -6.69
N ASN A 164 -12.08 -23.14 -7.58
CA ASN A 164 -11.73 -22.06 -8.51
C ASN A 164 -12.93 -21.65 -9.36
N ALA A 165 -13.62 -22.61 -10.00
CA ALA A 165 -14.78 -22.33 -10.83
C ALA A 165 -15.92 -21.64 -10.06
N ALA A 166 -16.16 -22.04 -8.80
CA ALA A 166 -17.15 -21.42 -7.94
C ALA A 166 -16.80 -19.97 -7.56
N ILE A 167 -15.51 -19.72 -7.22
CA ILE A 167 -15.02 -18.40 -6.83
C ILE A 167 -15.03 -17.44 -8.03
N VAL A 168 -14.49 -17.85 -9.18
CA VAL A 168 -14.47 -17.04 -10.40
C VAL A 168 -15.88 -16.60 -10.79
N LYS A 169 -16.86 -17.50 -10.73
CA LYS A 169 -18.27 -17.19 -11.00
C LYS A 169 -18.86 -16.11 -10.06
N ILE A 170 -18.30 -15.92 -8.88
CA ILE A 170 -18.74 -14.92 -7.91
C ILE A 170 -18.00 -13.61 -8.12
N VAL A 171 -16.69 -13.68 -8.39
CA VAL A 171 -15.82 -12.50 -8.50
C VAL A 171 -16.02 -11.74 -9.81
N ASP A 172 -16.37 -12.45 -10.91
CA ASP A 172 -16.61 -11.86 -12.24
C ASP A 172 -18.03 -11.26 -12.40
N ARG A 173 -18.80 -11.13 -11.32
CA ARG A 173 -20.11 -10.47 -11.31
C ARG A 173 -20.01 -9.01 -10.89
#